data_c390ad43ed29822a54dcd384bc1286d8
#
_entry.id   c390ad43ed29822a54dcd384bc1286d8
#
_cell.length_a   1.000
_cell.length_b   1.000
_cell.length_c   1.000
_cell.angle_alpha   90.00
_cell.angle_beta   90.00
_cell.angle_gamma   90.00
#
_symmetry.space_group_name_H-M   'P 1'
#
loop_
_entity.id
_entity.type
_entity.pdbx_description
1 polymer ?
#
loop_
_entity_poly.entity_id
_entity_poly.type
_entity_poly.pdbx_seq_one_letter_code
_entity_poly.pdbx_strand_id
1 'polypeptide(L)'
;TAFPNVLVSANMGIAVGMASQICGFNLGEVCETTINYLRDPEHDLLSTMPAPDFPTGCEIVYDRASMENIYRTGRGSFKVRSRWRYLPKENIIEIYEIPYTTTSEAIIDKVAELIKAGKVREINDMRDETDLSGLKLAIDLKRGGDPDKLLQKLFKLSTLEGA
;
A
#
# COMPACT_ATOMS: atom_id res chain seq x y z
N THR A 1 27.81 10.62 -0.09
CA THR A 1 26.65 10.85 -0.97
C THR A 1 26.14 12.28 -0.85
N ALA A 2 25.52 12.79 -1.90
CA ALA A 2 24.99 14.16 -1.93
C ALA A 2 23.69 14.31 -1.11
N PHE A 3 23.02 13.21 -0.82
CA PHE A 3 21.77 13.12 -0.03
C PHE A 3 21.69 11.76 0.67
N PRO A 4 20.85 11.58 1.70
CA PRO A 4 20.72 10.30 2.38
C PRO A 4 19.95 9.29 1.52
N ASN A 5 20.64 8.63 0.60
CA ASN A 5 20.07 7.73 -0.39
C ASN A 5 19.39 6.50 0.21
N VAL A 6 19.76 6.07 1.41
CA VAL A 6 19.11 4.96 2.12
C VAL A 6 17.64 5.25 2.42
N LEU A 7 17.26 6.53 2.56
CA LEU A 7 15.88 6.94 2.78
C LEU A 7 15.06 7.08 1.50
N VAL A 8 15.70 7.21 0.35
CA VAL A 8 15.02 7.30 -0.94
C VAL A 8 14.72 5.92 -1.51
N SER A 9 15.68 5.00 -1.41
CA SER A 9 15.54 3.64 -1.91
C SER A 9 15.09 2.71 -0.80
N ALA A 10 13.97 2.04 -0.99
CA ALA A 10 13.53 0.98 -0.09
C ALA A 10 14.60 -0.12 -0.05
N ASN A 11 14.95 -0.59 1.15
CA ASN A 11 15.90 -1.67 1.26
C ASN A 11 15.54 -2.67 2.37
N MET A 12 15.99 -3.90 2.18
CA MET A 12 15.75 -5.00 3.08
C MET A 12 17.02 -5.83 3.18
N GLY A 13 17.43 -6.14 4.41
CA GLY A 13 18.58 -6.99 4.68
C GLY A 13 18.23 -8.08 5.68
N ILE A 14 18.69 -9.31 5.43
CA ILE A 14 18.46 -10.45 6.30
C ILE A 14 19.81 -11.05 6.68
N ALA A 15 20.04 -11.20 7.99
CA ALA A 15 21.20 -11.87 8.54
C ALA A 15 20.77 -12.86 9.61
N VAL A 16 21.68 -13.72 10.04
CA VAL A 16 21.38 -14.70 11.11
C VAL A 16 21.03 -13.97 12.41
N GLY A 17 19.78 -14.13 12.87
CA GLY A 17 19.29 -13.51 14.10
C GLY A 17 18.97 -12.02 14.00
N MET A 18 19.07 -11.41 12.81
CA MET A 18 18.77 -9.99 12.59
C MET A 18 18.20 -9.74 11.20
N ALA A 19 17.23 -8.84 11.10
CA ALA A 19 16.69 -8.38 9.82
C ALA A 19 16.47 -6.87 9.85
N SER A 20 16.62 -6.22 8.69
CA SER A 20 16.38 -4.80 8.49
C SER A 20 15.46 -4.61 7.30
N GLN A 21 14.45 -3.75 7.45
CA GLN A 21 13.57 -3.34 6.37
C GLN A 21 13.31 -1.84 6.48
N ILE A 22 13.69 -1.10 5.47
CA ILE A 22 13.55 0.36 5.42
C ILE A 22 12.68 0.72 4.22
N CYS A 23 11.57 1.44 4.48
CA CYS A 23 10.70 1.97 3.44
C CYS A 23 11.39 3.09 2.66
N GLY A 24 11.04 3.23 1.37
CA GLY A 24 11.49 4.36 0.57
C GLY A 24 10.66 5.63 0.86
N PHE A 25 11.27 6.79 0.63
CA PHE A 25 10.64 8.10 0.78
C PHE A 25 10.81 8.91 -0.50
N ASN A 26 9.98 9.92 -0.69
CA ASN A 26 10.06 10.82 -1.83
C ASN A 26 11.37 11.62 -1.80
N LEU A 27 12.10 11.65 -2.93
CA LEU A 27 13.39 12.33 -3.01
C LEU A 27 13.30 13.82 -2.66
N GLY A 28 12.30 14.54 -3.18
CA GLY A 28 12.10 15.95 -2.89
C GLY A 28 11.85 16.22 -1.42
N GLU A 29 11.01 15.40 -0.78
CA GLU A 29 10.71 15.49 0.66
C GLU A 29 11.95 15.18 1.51
N VAL A 30 12.75 14.18 1.15
CA VAL A 30 14.01 13.84 1.84
C VAL A 30 15.02 14.99 1.74
N CYS A 31 15.20 15.58 0.57
CA CYS A 31 16.10 16.71 0.37
C CYS A 31 15.67 17.93 1.19
N GLU A 32 14.37 18.27 1.16
CA GLU A 32 13.81 19.37 1.95
C GLU A 32 13.99 19.15 3.45
N THR A 33 13.70 17.93 3.93
CA THR A 33 13.86 17.54 5.33
C THR A 33 15.33 17.64 5.75
N THR A 34 16.26 17.17 4.91
CA THR A 34 17.69 17.23 5.18
C THR A 34 18.18 18.69 5.30
N ILE A 35 17.74 19.57 4.42
CA ILE A 35 18.08 20.99 4.46
C ILE A 35 17.57 21.63 5.75
N ASN A 36 16.31 21.40 6.10
CA ASN A 36 15.70 21.95 7.31
C ASN A 36 16.34 21.40 8.59
N TYR A 37 16.69 20.11 8.62
CA TYR A 37 17.38 19.48 9.76
C TYR A 37 18.78 20.07 9.97
N LEU A 38 19.52 20.34 8.88
CA LEU A 38 20.85 20.95 8.98
C LEU A 38 20.78 22.41 9.51
N ARG A 39 19.68 23.12 9.23
CA ARG A 39 19.45 24.48 9.75
C ARG A 39 18.96 24.49 11.19
N ASP A 40 18.14 23.50 11.55
CA ASP A 40 17.52 23.36 12.86
C ASP A 40 17.38 21.87 13.24
N PRO A 41 18.22 21.34 14.15
CA PRO A 41 18.13 19.93 14.60
C PRO A 41 16.81 19.56 15.27
N GLU A 42 16.04 20.56 15.73
CA GLU A 42 14.70 20.38 16.33
C GLU A 42 13.57 20.37 15.28
N HIS A 43 13.90 20.40 13.98
CA HIS A 43 12.92 20.39 12.91
C HIS A 43 11.96 19.20 13.02
N ASP A 44 10.65 19.46 12.88
CA ASP A 44 9.62 18.43 12.84
C ASP A 44 9.67 17.68 11.50
N LEU A 45 10.19 16.46 11.49
CA LEU A 45 10.36 15.63 10.29
C LEU A 45 9.05 15.40 9.55
N LEU A 46 7.93 15.25 10.27
CA LEU A 46 6.61 15.02 9.68
C LEU A 46 6.07 16.23 8.91
N SER A 47 6.58 17.44 9.15
CA SER A 47 6.14 18.62 8.41
C SER A 47 6.63 18.65 6.96
N THR A 48 7.77 18.04 6.67
CA THR A 48 8.38 17.99 5.33
C THR A 48 8.45 16.59 4.74
N MET A 49 8.33 15.55 5.57
CA MET A 49 8.38 14.14 5.19
C MET A 49 7.28 13.37 5.95
N PRO A 50 6.00 13.56 5.57
CA PRO A 50 4.86 13.08 6.37
C PRO A 50 4.71 11.56 6.38
N ALA A 51 5.12 10.86 5.31
CA ALA A 51 4.94 9.41 5.19
C ALA A 51 5.89 8.82 4.14
N PRO A 52 6.13 7.49 4.19
CA PRO A 52 6.82 6.78 3.11
C PRO A 52 6.12 6.91 1.76
N ASP A 53 6.90 6.76 0.69
CA ASP A 53 6.43 6.75 -0.69
C ASP A 53 6.79 5.40 -1.31
N PHE A 54 5.82 4.72 -1.91
CA PHE A 54 6.00 3.37 -2.43
C PHE A 54 6.02 3.34 -3.96
N PRO A 55 6.85 2.48 -4.58
CA PRO A 55 6.88 2.33 -6.03
C PRO A 55 5.54 1.93 -6.65
N THR A 56 4.71 1.21 -5.89
CA THR A 56 3.39 0.74 -6.34
C THR A 56 2.27 1.74 -6.10
N GLY A 57 2.54 2.86 -5.43
CA GLY A 57 1.51 3.82 -5.02
C GLY A 57 0.71 3.32 -3.82
N CYS A 58 -0.60 3.42 -3.88
CA CYS A 58 -1.58 3.06 -2.85
C CYS A 58 -1.89 4.18 -1.85
N GLU A 59 -2.84 3.92 -0.97
CA GLU A 59 -3.25 4.83 0.10
C GLU A 59 -2.75 4.32 1.45
N ILE A 60 -2.16 5.21 2.23
CA ILE A 60 -1.75 4.91 3.60
C ILE A 60 -2.91 5.21 4.54
N VAL A 61 -3.23 4.27 5.43
CA VAL A 61 -4.12 4.51 6.57
C VAL A 61 -3.31 5.31 7.59
N TYR A 62 -3.38 6.63 7.49
CA TYR A 62 -2.47 7.55 8.16
C TYR A 62 -2.91 7.84 9.59
N ASP A 63 -1.99 7.66 10.53
CA ASP A 63 -2.09 8.10 11.92
C ASP A 63 -0.79 8.84 12.26
N ARG A 64 -0.89 10.17 12.49
CA ARG A 64 0.26 11.01 12.75
C ARG A 64 1.06 10.56 13.97
N ALA A 65 0.38 10.16 15.05
CA ALA A 65 1.04 9.73 16.28
C ALA A 65 1.86 8.45 16.08
N SER A 66 1.30 7.47 15.36
CA SER A 66 2.00 6.24 15.00
C SER A 66 3.18 6.51 14.08
N MET A 67 3.02 7.39 13.10
CA MET A 67 4.10 7.75 12.17
C MET A 67 5.23 8.47 12.89
N GLU A 68 4.92 9.40 13.79
CA GLU A 68 5.92 10.09 14.62
C GLU A 68 6.70 9.10 15.50
N ASN A 69 6.02 8.11 16.09
CA ASN A 69 6.66 7.07 16.87
C ASN A 69 7.61 6.22 16.02
N ILE A 70 7.21 5.87 14.79
CA ILE A 70 8.05 5.14 13.83
C ILE A 70 9.31 5.95 13.50
N TYR A 71 9.19 7.24 13.23
CA TYR A 71 10.33 8.10 12.91
C TYR A 71 11.29 8.23 14.08
N ARG A 72 10.77 8.30 15.31
CA ARG A 72 11.60 8.43 16.51
C ARG A 72 12.30 7.14 16.90
N THR A 73 11.63 5.99 16.78
CA THR A 73 12.14 4.69 17.24
C THR A 73 12.72 3.82 16.13
N GLY A 74 12.40 4.10 14.86
CA GLY A 74 12.74 3.26 13.73
C GLY A 74 11.96 1.95 13.68
N ARG A 75 10.90 1.80 14.47
CA ARG A 75 10.08 0.58 14.56
C ARG A 75 8.60 0.92 14.60
N GLY A 76 7.80 0.07 14.00
CA GLY A 76 6.36 0.18 13.98
C GLY A 76 5.77 -0.34 12.68
N SER A 77 4.46 -0.27 12.56
CA SER A 77 3.75 -0.66 11.36
C SER A 77 2.62 0.32 11.07
N PHE A 78 2.26 0.42 9.81
CA PHE A 78 1.09 1.15 9.33
C PHE A 78 0.44 0.35 8.22
N LYS A 79 -0.82 0.64 7.94
CA LYS A 79 -1.57 -0.07 6.92
C LYS A 79 -1.58 0.68 5.60
N VAL A 80 -1.44 -0.07 4.52
CA VAL A 80 -1.52 0.44 3.15
C VAL A 80 -2.66 -0.27 2.44
N ARG A 81 -3.54 0.49 1.81
CA ARG A 81 -4.71 -0.01 1.08
C ARG A 81 -4.55 0.16 -0.41
N SER A 82 -5.04 -0.82 -1.18
CA SER A 82 -5.14 -0.74 -2.63
C SER A 82 -6.04 0.41 -3.06
N ARG A 83 -5.71 1.05 -4.17
CA ARG A 83 -6.59 2.00 -4.84
C ARG A 83 -7.49 1.27 -5.82
N TRP A 84 -8.76 1.66 -5.83
CA TRP A 84 -9.78 1.04 -6.66
C TRP A 84 -10.77 2.07 -7.17
N ARG A 85 -11.49 1.70 -8.21
CA ARG A 85 -12.63 2.48 -8.72
C ARG A 85 -13.75 1.53 -9.16
N TYR A 86 -14.98 2.01 -9.09
CA TYR A 86 -16.14 1.27 -9.51
C TYR A 86 -16.63 1.78 -10.87
N LEU A 87 -16.90 0.84 -11.78
CA LEU A 87 -17.43 1.10 -13.11
C LEU A 87 -18.90 0.66 -13.16
N PRO A 88 -19.87 1.58 -12.94
CA PRO A 88 -21.28 1.20 -12.79
C PRO A 88 -21.89 0.62 -14.06
N LYS A 89 -21.45 1.03 -15.24
CA LYS A 89 -21.95 0.52 -16.52
C LYS A 89 -21.67 -0.96 -16.71
N GLU A 90 -20.52 -1.41 -16.27
CA GLU A 90 -20.04 -2.78 -16.40
C GLU A 90 -20.23 -3.61 -15.13
N ASN A 91 -20.59 -2.95 -14.03
CA ASN A 91 -20.69 -3.53 -12.69
C ASN A 91 -19.40 -4.22 -12.27
N ILE A 92 -18.27 -3.53 -12.48
CA ILE A 92 -16.92 -4.02 -12.23
C ILE A 92 -16.19 -3.08 -11.26
N ILE A 93 -15.46 -3.66 -10.31
CA ILE A 93 -14.47 -2.95 -9.52
C ILE A 93 -13.11 -3.15 -10.18
N GLU A 94 -12.43 -2.04 -10.48
CA GLU A 94 -11.07 -2.05 -11.04
C GLU A 94 -10.08 -1.63 -9.96
N ILE A 95 -9.12 -2.50 -9.63
CA ILE A 95 -8.02 -2.22 -8.72
C ILE A 95 -6.80 -1.90 -9.56
N TYR A 96 -6.25 -0.69 -9.41
CA TYR A 96 -5.14 -0.20 -10.23
C TYR A 96 -3.85 0.06 -9.43
N GLU A 97 -3.90 0.00 -8.11
CA GLU A 97 -2.73 0.05 -7.25
C GLU A 97 -2.87 -0.95 -6.12
N ILE A 98 -1.81 -1.70 -5.81
CA ILE A 98 -1.78 -2.72 -4.76
C ILE A 98 -0.64 -2.44 -3.79
N PRO A 99 -0.72 -2.90 -2.51
CA PRO A 99 0.36 -2.74 -1.55
C PRO A 99 1.69 -3.34 -2.06
N TYR A 100 2.79 -2.68 -1.75
CA TYR A 100 4.14 -3.12 -2.13
C TYR A 100 4.49 -4.52 -1.62
N THR A 101 3.86 -4.95 -0.51
CA THR A 101 4.13 -6.23 0.16
C THR A 101 3.41 -7.42 -0.48
N THR A 102 2.60 -7.20 -1.51
CA THR A 102 1.82 -8.27 -2.16
C THR A 102 1.97 -8.24 -3.68
N THR A 103 1.49 -9.29 -4.34
CA THR A 103 1.49 -9.42 -5.81
C THR A 103 0.06 -9.61 -6.31
N SER A 104 -0.16 -9.36 -7.61
CA SER A 104 -1.46 -9.57 -8.24
C SER A 104 -1.89 -11.05 -8.18
N GLU A 105 -0.96 -11.97 -8.39
CA GLU A 105 -1.23 -13.41 -8.30
C GLU A 105 -1.68 -13.80 -6.88
N ALA A 106 -1.00 -13.31 -5.85
CA ALA A 106 -1.35 -13.59 -4.47
C ALA A 106 -2.75 -13.08 -4.11
N ILE A 107 -3.13 -11.91 -4.61
CA ILE A 107 -4.47 -11.34 -4.43
C ILE A 107 -5.53 -12.19 -5.12
N ILE A 108 -5.29 -12.58 -6.37
CA ILE A 108 -6.22 -13.41 -7.15
C ILE A 108 -6.43 -14.78 -6.48
N ASP A 109 -5.35 -15.42 -6.05
CA ASP A 109 -5.40 -16.71 -5.37
C ASP A 109 -6.19 -16.61 -4.05
N LYS A 110 -5.95 -15.56 -3.27
CA LYS A 110 -6.66 -15.34 -2.01
C LYS A 110 -8.15 -15.07 -2.22
N VAL A 111 -8.49 -14.26 -3.20
CA VAL A 111 -9.90 -13.99 -3.55
C VAL A 111 -10.60 -15.25 -4.05
N ALA A 112 -9.94 -16.06 -4.90
CA ALA A 112 -10.47 -17.34 -5.35
C ALA A 112 -10.74 -18.30 -4.18
N GLU A 113 -9.83 -18.36 -3.22
CA GLU A 113 -10.00 -19.12 -1.99
C GLU A 113 -11.20 -18.64 -1.18
N LEU A 114 -11.39 -17.35 -1.03
CA LEU A 114 -12.53 -16.75 -0.33
C LEU A 114 -13.88 -17.04 -1.04
N ILE A 115 -13.88 -17.04 -2.36
CA ILE A 115 -15.05 -17.40 -3.16
C ILE A 115 -15.43 -18.88 -2.93
N LYS A 116 -14.46 -19.77 -2.98
CA LYS A 116 -14.67 -21.21 -2.71
C LYS A 116 -15.17 -21.46 -1.29
N ALA A 117 -14.68 -20.71 -0.32
CA ALA A 117 -15.12 -20.79 1.07
C ALA A 117 -16.49 -20.15 1.32
N GLY A 118 -17.08 -19.49 0.33
CA GLY A 118 -18.37 -18.81 0.45
C GLY A 118 -18.37 -17.54 1.31
N LYS A 119 -17.22 -16.98 1.59
CA LYS A 119 -17.07 -15.76 2.41
C LYS A 119 -17.37 -14.48 1.64
N VAL A 120 -17.14 -14.46 0.32
CA VAL A 120 -17.43 -13.35 -0.58
C VAL A 120 -18.32 -13.83 -1.72
N ARG A 121 -19.63 -13.73 -1.55
CA ARG A 121 -20.62 -14.21 -2.50
C ARG A 121 -20.98 -13.17 -3.57
N GLU A 122 -20.61 -11.92 -3.36
CA GLU A 122 -20.90 -10.78 -4.23
C GLU A 122 -20.05 -10.78 -5.49
N ILE A 123 -18.97 -11.54 -5.52
CA ILE A 123 -18.04 -11.63 -6.66
C ILE A 123 -18.52 -12.73 -7.62
N ASN A 124 -18.71 -12.38 -8.90
CA ASN A 124 -18.97 -13.33 -9.96
C ASN A 124 -17.69 -13.91 -10.52
N ASP A 125 -16.70 -13.06 -10.81
CA ASP A 125 -15.39 -13.46 -11.35
C ASP A 125 -14.34 -12.41 -11.02
N MET A 126 -13.06 -12.78 -11.10
CA MET A 126 -11.93 -11.88 -10.96
C MET A 126 -10.91 -12.18 -12.06
N ARG A 127 -10.45 -11.13 -12.74
CA ARG A 127 -9.51 -11.23 -13.86
C ARG A 127 -8.32 -10.29 -13.66
N ASP A 128 -7.16 -10.73 -14.14
CA ASP A 128 -5.99 -9.86 -14.27
C ASP A 128 -5.95 -9.33 -15.70
N GLU A 129 -6.22 -8.04 -15.85
CA GLU A 129 -6.19 -7.32 -17.12
C GLU A 129 -4.99 -6.37 -17.21
N THR A 130 -3.95 -6.62 -16.43
CA THR A 130 -2.70 -5.84 -16.43
C THR A 130 -2.07 -5.84 -17.81
N ASP A 131 -1.70 -4.67 -18.29
CA ASP A 131 -1.10 -4.44 -19.60
C ASP A 131 0.03 -3.42 -19.54
N LEU A 132 0.48 -2.92 -20.69
CA LEU A 132 1.54 -1.91 -20.77
C LEU A 132 1.15 -0.56 -20.17
N SER A 133 -0.15 -0.28 -19.98
CA SER A 133 -0.63 0.93 -19.34
C SER A 133 -0.59 0.88 -17.82
N GLY A 134 -0.38 -0.30 -17.24
CA GLY A 134 -0.23 -0.51 -15.81
C GLY A 134 -1.05 -1.65 -15.24
N LEU A 135 -1.00 -1.80 -13.93
CA LEU A 135 -1.74 -2.81 -13.17
C LEU A 135 -3.25 -2.59 -13.28
N LYS A 136 -3.96 -3.67 -13.58
CA LYS A 136 -5.42 -3.66 -13.63
C LYS A 136 -5.98 -5.02 -13.21
N LEU A 137 -6.63 -5.07 -12.05
CA LEU A 137 -7.37 -6.24 -11.58
C LEU A 137 -8.86 -5.92 -11.66
N ALA A 138 -9.61 -6.71 -12.41
CA ALA A 138 -11.05 -6.51 -12.61
C ALA A 138 -11.85 -7.54 -11.79
N ILE A 139 -12.79 -7.05 -10.99
CA ILE A 139 -13.69 -7.88 -10.18
C ILE A 139 -15.11 -7.68 -10.70
N ASP A 140 -15.68 -8.73 -11.31
CA ASP A 140 -17.06 -8.73 -11.77
C ASP A 140 -18.00 -8.95 -10.58
N LEU A 141 -18.92 -8.01 -10.36
CA LEU A 141 -19.90 -8.10 -9.28
C LEU A 141 -21.17 -8.81 -9.73
N LYS A 142 -21.81 -9.52 -8.81
CA LYS A 142 -23.17 -10.01 -8.99
C LYS A 142 -24.17 -8.86 -8.87
N ARG A 143 -25.36 -9.02 -9.47
CA ARG A 143 -26.44 -8.06 -9.36
C ARG A 143 -26.78 -7.79 -7.89
N GLY A 144 -26.96 -6.51 -7.56
CA GLY A 144 -27.31 -6.07 -6.22
C GLY A 144 -26.13 -6.03 -5.24
N GLY A 145 -24.91 -6.31 -5.69
CA GLY A 145 -23.71 -6.17 -4.87
C GLY A 145 -23.39 -4.72 -4.54
N ASP A 146 -22.98 -4.47 -3.30
CA ASP A 146 -22.49 -3.17 -2.86
C ASP A 146 -20.96 -3.17 -2.95
N PRO A 147 -20.36 -2.36 -3.86
CA PRO A 147 -18.91 -2.35 -4.05
C PRO A 147 -18.16 -1.89 -2.79
N ASP A 148 -18.69 -0.92 -2.06
CA ASP A 148 -18.01 -0.42 -0.85
C ASP A 148 -17.96 -1.49 0.25
N LYS A 149 -19.06 -2.19 0.49
CA LYS A 149 -19.10 -3.28 1.47
C LYS A 149 -18.19 -4.44 1.08
N LEU A 150 -18.15 -4.78 -0.20
CA LEU A 150 -17.27 -5.83 -0.71
C LEU A 150 -15.80 -5.47 -0.49
N LEU A 151 -15.40 -4.25 -0.82
CA LEU A 151 -14.02 -3.81 -0.61
C LEU A 151 -13.64 -3.80 0.87
N GLN A 152 -14.54 -3.41 1.76
CA GLN A 152 -14.29 -3.47 3.21
C GLN A 152 -14.05 -4.91 3.68
N LYS A 153 -14.81 -5.87 3.16
CA LYS A 153 -14.56 -7.30 3.42
C LYS A 153 -13.21 -7.75 2.88
N LEU A 154 -12.87 -7.37 1.65
CA LEU A 154 -11.60 -7.74 1.02
C LEU A 154 -10.40 -7.14 1.73
N PHE A 155 -10.49 -5.91 2.24
CA PHE A 155 -9.43 -5.31 3.05
C PHE A 155 -9.16 -6.10 4.34
N LYS A 156 -10.18 -6.70 4.92
CA LYS A 156 -10.03 -7.52 6.13
C LYS A 156 -9.57 -8.95 5.85
N LEU A 157 -10.00 -9.54 4.74
CA LEU A 157 -9.86 -10.96 4.46
C LEU A 157 -8.76 -11.28 3.45
N SER A 158 -8.25 -10.30 2.73
CA SER A 158 -7.21 -10.48 1.71
C SER A 158 -6.04 -9.54 1.90
N THR A 159 -5.05 -9.65 1.01
CA THR A 159 -3.84 -8.81 1.01
C THR A 159 -4.01 -7.47 0.29
N LEU A 160 -5.23 -7.04 -0.01
CA LEU A 160 -5.51 -5.71 -0.56
C LEU A 160 -5.24 -4.59 0.45
N GLU A 161 -5.22 -4.90 1.74
CA GLU A 161 -4.69 -4.06 2.81
C GLU A 161 -3.52 -4.80 3.44
N GLY A 162 -2.35 -4.17 3.48
CA GLY A 162 -1.11 -4.73 4.02
C GLY A 162 -0.45 -3.78 5.03
N ALA A 163 0.41 -4.34 5.84
CA ALA A 163 1.23 -3.60 6.81
C ALA A 163 2.69 -3.50 6.35
#